data_8e55ace18c4ab242f70bef83f622325b
#
_entry.id   8e55ace18c4ab242f70bef83f622325b
#
_cell.length_a   1.000
_cell.length_b   1.000
_cell.length_c   1.000
_cell.angle_alpha   90.00
_cell.angle_beta   90.00
_cell.angle_gamma   90.00
#
_symmetry.space_group_name_H-M   'P 1'
#
loop_
_entity.id
_entity.type
_entity.pdbx_description
1 polymer ?
#
loop_
_entity_poly.entity_id
_entity_poly.type
_entity_poly.pdbx_seq_one_letter_code
_entity_poly.pdbx_strand_id
1 'polypeptide(L)'
;MRILTTFLFLFLGGMLIAQEQLPSGQIEVIKDFEVRLTEAKKIRIVPQPTPLDSATRKYAYNLVALSPRIEYLIPEIKPLAINPETKPAYYPLMAKAGYGSPNSMLGAFSYDHVQNDALSWGIDVGYLSGNNKKIPLQKFSDARGRLNGSYLLSEKAKIDGYLDGHFEKIYFYGAEEIPTNEESLKRSFKRYDGQIRISSLYSKGSNFRYSALLNILADKDDLGSHETGMRVGGEIGSSIGKKEFPVGIGVIADVSSLKHTDEYPLNNVLVTPFFEYYLGDIKLHLGGLALLKPDENEFLPDIEASYGLFRDMMRIKAGWKGAVLKNNFHYLSSVNPYINTRLDSINNMISRKIYAGLTGSSGSLTYEVTGGYTKFERMAFFLQDEDDNEQFNPIYDNGHYISIEGSVQLELLKHLTVRTQVSNRIFSLDHEAKPWHVPSFDMDGMITYTGGSDEYHVSLIFHGENGLPYRTVGGTELRLDPLIDINLHGDYFFTDQFGVFTEINNIAGNNRERWVNYPSFGFNAKGGVIFRLSE
;
A
#
# COMPACT_ATOMS: atom_id res chain seq x y z
N MET A 1 -14.10 -13.44 -21.31
CA MET A 1 -14.78 -12.14 -21.37
C MET A 1 -16.21 -12.16 -20.82
N ARG A 2 -17.06 -13.14 -21.09
CA ARG A 2 -18.44 -13.18 -20.56
C ARG A 2 -18.55 -13.43 -19.04
N ILE A 3 -17.63 -14.16 -18.43
CA ILE A 3 -17.66 -14.47 -16.98
C ILE A 3 -17.19 -13.26 -16.13
N LEU A 4 -16.25 -12.47 -16.63
CA LEU A 4 -15.71 -11.29 -15.94
C LEU A 4 -16.73 -10.13 -15.90
N THR A 5 -17.49 -9.96 -16.97
CA THR A 5 -18.61 -8.99 -17.02
C THR A 5 -19.75 -9.40 -16.09
N THR A 6 -19.99 -10.70 -15.91
CA THR A 6 -21.02 -11.21 -14.98
C THR A 6 -20.63 -10.98 -13.52
N PHE A 7 -19.34 -11.11 -13.16
CA PHE A 7 -18.86 -10.83 -11.81
C PHE A 7 -18.86 -9.33 -11.48
N LEU A 8 -18.51 -8.48 -12.44
CA LEU A 8 -18.57 -7.03 -12.27
C LEU A 8 -20.03 -6.54 -12.16
N PHE A 9 -20.96 -7.13 -12.91
CA PHE A 9 -22.39 -6.84 -12.81
C PHE A 9 -23.02 -7.41 -11.53
N LEU A 10 -22.54 -8.55 -11.00
CA LEU A 10 -22.99 -9.08 -9.71
C LEU A 10 -22.47 -8.21 -8.55
N PHE A 11 -21.27 -7.65 -8.65
CA PHE A 11 -20.73 -6.74 -7.64
C PHE A 11 -21.42 -5.36 -7.67
N LEU A 12 -21.72 -4.83 -8.85
CA LEU A 12 -22.52 -3.62 -9.02
C LEU A 12 -24.02 -3.82 -8.74
N GLY A 13 -24.56 -5.00 -9.07
CA GLY A 13 -25.94 -5.35 -8.79
C GLY A 13 -26.22 -5.59 -7.30
N GLY A 14 -25.23 -6.10 -6.55
CA GLY A 14 -25.31 -6.24 -5.08
C GLY A 14 -25.36 -4.90 -4.35
N MET A 15 -24.79 -3.84 -4.92
CA MET A 15 -24.88 -2.50 -4.33
C MET A 15 -26.23 -1.81 -4.54
N LEU A 16 -27.04 -2.27 -5.48
CA LEU A 16 -28.39 -1.71 -5.75
C LEU A 16 -29.50 -2.39 -4.93
N ILE A 17 -29.26 -3.54 -4.32
CA ILE A 17 -30.26 -4.26 -3.51
C ILE A 17 -30.08 -3.98 -2.00
N ALA A 18 -29.01 -3.31 -1.58
CA ALA A 18 -28.75 -2.94 -0.18
C ALA A 18 -29.51 -1.66 0.27
N GLN A 19 -30.54 -1.26 -0.44
CA GLN A 19 -31.50 -0.25 0.02
C GLN A 19 -32.76 -0.91 0.64
N GLU A 20 -32.59 -1.89 1.48
CA GLU A 20 -33.62 -2.20 2.46
C GLU A 20 -33.43 -1.31 3.68
N GLN A 21 -34.46 -0.53 3.94
CA GLN A 21 -34.61 0.50 4.94
C GLN A 21 -34.05 0.05 6.29
N LEU A 22 -32.96 0.67 6.73
CA LEU A 22 -32.67 0.76 8.16
C LEU A 22 -33.92 1.30 8.85
N PRO A 23 -34.38 0.71 9.96
CA PRO A 23 -35.35 1.35 10.81
C PRO A 23 -34.69 2.62 11.37
N SER A 24 -34.85 3.72 10.65
CA SER A 24 -34.63 5.04 11.19
C SER A 24 -35.63 5.17 12.33
N GLY A 25 -35.16 5.08 13.56
CA GLY A 25 -35.89 5.58 14.70
C GLY A 25 -36.05 7.09 14.48
N GLN A 26 -37.06 7.47 13.69
CA GLN A 26 -37.55 8.82 13.65
C GLN A 26 -38.04 9.12 15.07
N ILE A 27 -37.25 9.88 15.81
CA ILE A 27 -37.78 10.68 16.89
C ILE A 27 -38.55 11.78 16.20
N GLU A 28 -39.80 11.50 15.91
CA GLU A 28 -40.78 12.49 15.47
C GLU A 28 -41.03 13.41 16.68
N VAL A 29 -40.30 14.50 16.76
CA VAL A 29 -40.71 15.63 17.60
C VAL A 29 -41.89 16.26 16.86
N ILE A 30 -43.08 15.73 17.10
CA ILE A 30 -44.34 16.36 16.67
C ILE A 30 -44.45 17.61 17.53
N LYS A 31 -43.91 18.72 17.05
CA LYS A 31 -44.44 20.03 17.36
C LYS A 31 -45.66 20.16 16.48
N ASP A 32 -46.82 19.84 17.04
CA ASP A 32 -48.10 20.25 16.46
C ASP A 32 -48.12 21.77 16.37
N PHE A 33 -47.71 22.27 15.24
CA PHE A 33 -48.01 23.64 14.83
C PHE A 33 -49.33 23.55 14.06
N GLU A 34 -50.46 23.49 14.77
CA GLU A 34 -51.75 23.81 14.18
C GLU A 34 -51.72 25.29 13.78
N VAL A 35 -51.48 25.54 12.50
CA VAL A 35 -51.78 26.82 11.87
C VAL A 35 -53.31 26.93 11.83
N ARG A 36 -53.93 27.41 12.91
CA ARG A 36 -55.29 27.88 12.84
C ARG A 36 -55.26 29.18 12.07
N LEU A 37 -55.60 29.16 10.80
CA LEU A 37 -56.05 30.29 10.04
C LEU A 37 -57.36 30.76 10.69
N THR A 38 -57.26 31.69 11.61
CA THR A 38 -58.41 32.46 12.05
C THR A 38 -58.84 33.29 10.84
N GLU A 39 -60.05 33.02 10.36
CA GLU A 39 -60.65 33.81 9.27
C GLU A 39 -60.56 35.31 9.64
N ALA A 40 -59.72 36.04 8.96
CA ALA A 40 -59.64 37.47 9.09
C ALA A 40 -60.88 38.07 8.45
N LYS A 41 -61.89 38.37 9.29
CA LYS A 41 -63.01 39.17 8.86
C LYS A 41 -62.49 40.54 8.46
N LYS A 42 -62.55 40.84 7.18
CA LYS A 42 -62.19 42.13 6.60
C LYS A 42 -63.11 43.19 7.15
N ILE A 43 -62.73 43.91 8.20
CA ILE A 43 -63.41 45.05 8.72
C ILE A 43 -63.18 46.17 7.70
N ARG A 44 -64.23 46.57 6.96
CA ARG A 44 -64.22 47.80 6.15
C ARG A 44 -64.33 48.96 7.11
N ILE A 45 -63.26 49.59 7.45
CA ILE A 45 -63.21 50.90 8.09
C ILE A 45 -63.23 51.88 6.94
N VAL A 46 -64.39 52.61 6.80
CA VAL A 46 -64.48 53.79 5.96
C VAL A 46 -63.68 54.88 6.67
N PRO A 47 -62.64 55.46 6.09
CA PRO A 47 -61.89 56.53 6.73
C PRO A 47 -62.85 57.80 6.73
N GLN A 48 -63.16 58.23 7.91
CA GLN A 48 -63.72 59.59 8.07
C GLN A 48 -62.56 60.58 8.00
N PRO A 49 -62.67 61.62 7.16
CA PRO A 49 -61.62 62.63 7.15
C PRO A 49 -61.66 63.38 8.49
N THR A 50 -60.56 63.35 9.16
CA THR A 50 -60.33 64.14 10.39
C THR A 50 -60.35 65.64 10.01
N PRO A 51 -61.05 66.48 10.77
CA PRO A 51 -61.02 67.93 10.55
C PRO A 51 -59.59 68.44 10.72
N LEU A 52 -59.12 69.26 9.82
CA LEU A 52 -57.83 69.94 9.90
C LEU A 52 -57.78 70.82 11.13
N ASP A 53 -57.10 70.42 12.15
CA ASP A 53 -56.71 71.24 13.32
C ASP A 53 -55.51 72.10 12.92
N SER A 54 -55.70 73.37 12.71
CA SER A 54 -54.68 74.34 12.31
C SER A 54 -53.88 74.90 13.52
N ALA A 55 -53.92 74.23 14.69
CA ALA A 55 -53.18 74.66 15.82
C ALA A 55 -51.77 74.04 15.81
N THR A 56 -50.74 74.89 15.67
CA THR A 56 -49.32 74.52 15.77
C THR A 56 -49.01 74.12 17.21
N ARG A 57 -49.15 72.85 17.54
CA ARG A 57 -48.70 72.31 18.84
C ARG A 57 -47.21 71.98 18.74
N LYS A 58 -46.40 72.72 19.51
CA LYS A 58 -45.02 72.34 19.76
C LYS A 58 -45.00 71.19 20.75
N TYR A 59 -44.71 70.00 20.27
CA TYR A 59 -44.48 68.85 21.14
C TYR A 59 -43.03 68.87 21.64
N ALA A 60 -42.84 69.05 22.97
CA ALA A 60 -41.54 68.79 23.60
C ALA A 60 -41.49 67.32 23.95
N TYR A 61 -40.66 66.60 23.28
CA TYR A 61 -40.38 65.19 23.60
C TYR A 61 -39.34 65.12 24.70
N ASN A 62 -39.74 64.69 25.89
CA ASN A 62 -38.81 64.29 26.94
C ASN A 62 -38.38 62.85 26.64
N LEU A 63 -37.29 62.70 25.89
CA LEU A 63 -36.70 61.41 25.66
C LEU A 63 -35.96 60.98 26.93
N VAL A 64 -36.60 60.19 27.77
CA VAL A 64 -35.90 59.46 28.83
C VAL A 64 -35.10 58.37 28.13
N ALA A 65 -33.78 58.53 28.07
CA ALA A 65 -32.90 57.50 27.56
C ALA A 65 -32.94 56.30 28.53
N LEU A 66 -33.85 55.38 28.31
CA LEU A 66 -33.83 54.06 28.91
C LEU A 66 -32.73 53.27 28.21
N SER A 67 -31.56 53.23 28.80
CA SER A 67 -30.54 52.24 28.42
C SER A 67 -30.89 50.92 29.13
N PRO A 68 -31.50 49.96 28.46
CA PRO A 68 -31.67 48.65 29.06
C PRO A 68 -30.27 48.07 29.25
N ARG A 69 -29.84 47.87 30.48
CA ARG A 69 -28.66 47.10 30.80
C ARG A 69 -28.99 45.65 30.50
N ILE A 70 -28.72 45.21 29.28
CA ILE A 70 -28.81 43.80 28.90
C ILE A 70 -27.58 43.14 29.51
N GLU A 71 -27.74 42.52 30.66
CA GLU A 71 -26.74 41.57 31.15
C GLU A 71 -26.80 40.34 30.23
N TYR A 72 -25.87 40.26 29.32
CA TYR A 72 -25.63 39.05 28.54
C TYR A 72 -25.01 38.03 29.50
N LEU A 73 -25.82 37.13 30.03
CA LEU A 73 -25.30 35.89 30.60
C LEU A 73 -24.62 35.13 29.48
N ILE A 74 -23.29 35.20 29.44
CA ILE A 74 -22.48 34.36 28.55
C ILE A 74 -22.89 32.92 28.86
N PRO A 75 -23.50 32.16 27.93
CA PRO A 75 -23.81 30.76 28.17
C PRO A 75 -22.50 30.06 28.52
N GLU A 76 -22.43 29.41 29.67
CA GLU A 76 -21.32 28.53 29.99
C GLU A 76 -21.23 27.50 28.88
N ILE A 77 -20.20 27.63 28.06
CA ILE A 77 -19.84 26.61 27.10
C ILE A 77 -19.41 25.40 27.93
N LYS A 78 -20.32 24.45 28.15
CA LYS A 78 -19.95 23.15 28.69
C LYS A 78 -18.96 22.57 27.70
N PRO A 79 -17.70 22.31 28.09
CA PRO A 79 -16.78 21.61 27.22
C PRO A 79 -17.49 20.31 26.78
N LEU A 80 -17.61 20.07 25.47
CA LEU A 80 -17.96 18.77 24.97
C LEU A 80 -16.94 17.82 25.61
N ALA A 81 -17.41 16.91 26.45
CA ALA A 81 -16.59 15.82 26.90
C ALA A 81 -16.24 15.02 25.65
N ILE A 82 -15.06 15.28 25.10
CA ILE A 82 -14.44 14.39 24.13
C ILE A 82 -14.22 13.12 24.94
N ASN A 83 -14.99 12.07 24.65
CA ASN A 83 -14.65 10.76 25.16
C ASN A 83 -13.21 10.53 24.67
N PRO A 84 -12.23 10.36 25.59
CA PRO A 84 -10.89 10.04 25.16
C PRO A 84 -11.03 8.79 24.28
N GLU A 85 -10.58 8.89 23.04
CA GLU A 85 -10.45 7.71 22.20
C GLU A 85 -9.68 6.69 23.03
N THR A 86 -10.30 5.54 23.27
CA THR A 86 -9.63 4.42 23.94
C THR A 86 -8.43 4.11 23.06
N LYS A 87 -7.22 4.40 23.57
CA LYS A 87 -5.99 4.03 22.86
C LYS A 87 -6.09 2.54 22.57
N PRO A 88 -5.80 2.11 21.34
CA PRO A 88 -5.75 0.68 21.05
C PRO A 88 -4.78 0.01 22.03
N ALA A 89 -5.12 -1.21 22.46
CA ALA A 89 -4.27 -1.95 23.35
C ALA A 89 -2.90 -2.16 22.69
N TYR A 90 -1.84 -1.83 23.40
CA TYR A 90 -0.48 -2.01 22.92
C TYR A 90 0.08 -3.32 23.49
N TYR A 91 0.58 -4.17 22.63
CA TYR A 91 1.18 -5.45 22.97
C TYR A 91 2.66 -5.44 22.57
N PRO A 92 3.55 -5.06 23.49
CA PRO A 92 4.97 -4.93 23.18
C PRO A 92 5.64 -6.27 22.82
N LEU A 93 5.06 -7.40 23.21
CA LEU A 93 5.58 -8.70 22.87
C LEU A 93 4.49 -9.60 22.30
N MET A 94 4.79 -10.22 21.16
CA MET A 94 3.96 -11.27 20.58
C MET A 94 4.84 -12.44 20.13
N ALA A 95 4.42 -13.66 20.44
CA ALA A 95 5.06 -14.89 19.98
C ALA A 95 4.00 -15.86 19.43
N LYS A 96 4.27 -16.44 18.27
CA LYS A 96 3.44 -17.47 17.63
C LYS A 96 4.27 -18.72 17.36
N ALA A 97 3.69 -19.89 17.60
CA ALA A 97 4.29 -21.17 17.22
C ALA A 97 3.20 -22.11 16.73
N GLY A 98 3.39 -22.71 15.57
CA GLY A 98 2.40 -23.56 14.95
C GLY A 98 2.96 -24.63 14.04
N TYR A 99 2.12 -25.62 13.77
CA TYR A 99 2.42 -26.74 12.91
C TYR A 99 1.19 -27.13 12.09
N GLY A 100 1.40 -27.73 10.93
CA GLY A 100 0.29 -28.15 10.08
C GLY A 100 0.68 -28.99 8.87
N SER A 101 -0.30 -29.18 8.02
CA SER A 101 -0.16 -29.89 6.75
C SER A 101 0.19 -28.90 5.62
N PRO A 102 1.03 -29.28 4.65
CA PRO A 102 1.81 -30.49 4.56
C PRO A 102 3.18 -30.31 5.27
N ASN A 103 3.29 -30.87 6.46
CA ASN A 103 4.52 -30.81 7.28
C ASN A 103 5.12 -29.40 7.34
N SER A 104 4.29 -28.42 7.70
CA SER A 104 4.59 -27.00 7.73
C SER A 104 4.80 -26.54 9.17
N MET A 105 5.87 -25.81 9.41
CA MET A 105 6.18 -25.19 10.71
C MET A 105 6.13 -23.67 10.57
N LEU A 106 5.57 -23.01 11.58
CA LEU A 106 5.56 -21.56 11.71
C LEU A 106 6.06 -21.16 13.08
N GLY A 107 6.97 -20.21 13.12
CA GLY A 107 7.40 -19.53 14.33
C GLY A 107 7.50 -18.03 14.05
N ALA A 108 6.95 -17.20 14.92
CA ALA A 108 7.09 -15.75 14.82
C ALA A 108 7.27 -15.18 16.23
N PHE A 109 8.12 -14.18 16.34
CA PHE A 109 8.36 -13.43 17.55
C PHE A 109 8.54 -11.97 17.20
N SER A 110 7.83 -11.09 17.88
CA SER A 110 8.02 -9.65 17.81
C SER A 110 8.09 -9.06 19.21
N TYR A 111 8.99 -8.11 19.37
CA TYR A 111 9.11 -7.32 20.58
C TYR A 111 9.40 -5.86 20.22
N ASP A 112 8.55 -4.96 20.68
CA ASP A 112 8.68 -3.52 20.50
C ASP A 112 8.83 -2.86 21.86
N HIS A 113 9.85 -2.05 22.01
CA HIS A 113 10.13 -1.29 23.22
C HIS A 113 10.05 0.20 22.94
N VAL A 114 9.14 0.87 23.66
CA VAL A 114 9.02 2.32 23.66
C VAL A 114 9.45 2.81 25.05
N GLN A 115 10.71 3.18 25.19
CA GLN A 115 11.26 3.61 26.47
C GLN A 115 10.68 4.97 26.90
N ASN A 116 10.52 5.87 25.94
CA ASN A 116 9.94 7.21 26.09
C ASN A 116 9.68 7.78 24.71
N ASP A 117 9.19 9.01 24.63
CA ASP A 117 8.96 9.67 23.33
C ASP A 117 10.25 9.83 22.48
N ALA A 118 11.43 9.61 23.07
CA ALA A 118 12.71 9.81 22.41
C ALA A 118 13.33 8.52 21.80
N LEU A 119 13.08 7.36 22.39
CA LEU A 119 13.70 6.10 21.95
C LEU A 119 12.66 4.99 21.81
N SER A 120 12.58 4.43 20.62
CA SER A 120 11.86 3.18 20.37
C SER A 120 12.76 2.21 19.58
N TRP A 121 12.62 0.93 19.84
CA TRP A 121 13.29 -0.10 19.07
C TRP A 121 12.46 -1.39 19.09
N GLY A 122 12.62 -2.19 18.06
CA GLY A 122 11.90 -3.45 17.93
C GLY A 122 12.75 -4.53 17.30
N ILE A 123 12.38 -5.77 17.57
CA ILE A 123 12.96 -6.96 16.96
C ILE A 123 11.83 -7.87 16.48
N ASP A 124 11.91 -8.29 15.22
CA ASP A 124 11.00 -9.24 14.59
C ASP A 124 11.80 -10.44 14.10
N VAL A 125 11.34 -11.65 14.40
CA VAL A 125 11.90 -12.89 13.89
C VAL A 125 10.78 -13.78 13.40
N GLY A 126 10.92 -14.31 12.19
CA GLY A 126 9.96 -15.20 11.57
C GLY A 126 10.63 -16.44 10.99
N TYR A 127 9.96 -17.56 11.08
CA TYR A 127 10.33 -18.80 10.42
C TYR A 127 9.10 -19.49 9.85
N LEU A 128 9.19 -19.87 8.59
CA LEU A 128 8.16 -20.64 7.90
C LEU A 128 8.82 -21.75 7.09
N SER A 129 8.28 -22.96 7.17
CA SER A 129 8.72 -24.06 6.31
C SER A 129 7.54 -24.89 5.85
N GLY A 130 7.71 -25.61 4.76
CA GLY A 130 6.72 -26.55 4.23
C GLY A 130 7.39 -27.66 3.46
N ASN A 131 6.80 -28.86 3.50
CA ASN A 131 7.30 -30.03 2.78
C ASN A 131 6.11 -30.89 2.30
N ASN A 132 5.77 -30.76 1.04
CA ASN A 132 4.70 -31.52 0.41
C ASN A 132 5.27 -32.85 -0.14
N LYS A 133 5.10 -33.92 0.60
CA LYS A 133 5.56 -35.26 0.19
C LYS A 133 4.87 -35.84 -1.06
N LYS A 134 3.78 -35.24 -1.53
CA LYS A 134 3.07 -35.67 -2.74
C LYS A 134 3.79 -35.27 -4.03
N ILE A 135 4.53 -34.15 -3.99
CA ILE A 135 5.38 -33.68 -5.08
C ILE A 135 6.80 -33.76 -4.56
N PRO A 136 7.66 -34.61 -5.12
CA PRO A 136 9.06 -34.73 -4.70
C PRO A 136 9.75 -33.37 -4.71
N LEU A 137 10.58 -33.09 -3.71
CA LEU A 137 11.32 -31.83 -3.56
C LEU A 137 10.47 -30.56 -3.42
N GLN A 138 9.14 -30.61 -3.41
CA GLN A 138 8.33 -29.44 -3.11
C GLN A 138 8.46 -29.12 -1.61
N LYS A 139 9.57 -28.55 -1.24
CA LYS A 139 9.90 -28.16 0.13
C LYS A 139 10.64 -26.82 0.15
N PHE A 140 10.42 -26.05 1.20
CA PHE A 140 11.07 -24.77 1.40
C PHE A 140 11.28 -24.47 2.88
N SER A 141 12.18 -23.53 3.17
CA SER A 141 12.23 -22.85 4.46
C SER A 141 12.58 -21.37 4.25
N ASP A 142 11.93 -20.52 5.00
CA ASP A 142 12.10 -19.08 5.00
C ASP A 142 12.32 -18.62 6.44
N ALA A 143 13.41 -17.93 6.71
CA ALA A 143 13.73 -17.36 8.02
C ALA A 143 14.08 -15.89 7.85
N ARG A 144 13.44 -15.02 8.63
CA ARG A 144 13.64 -13.58 8.60
C ARG A 144 13.92 -13.06 9.99
N GLY A 145 14.78 -12.06 10.07
CA GLY A 145 15.06 -11.34 11.30
C GLY A 145 15.23 -9.87 11.01
N ARG A 146 14.56 -9.02 11.77
CA ARG A 146 14.65 -7.56 11.64
C ARG A 146 14.87 -6.93 13.00
N LEU A 147 15.82 -6.02 13.06
CA LEU A 147 16.02 -5.09 14.16
C LEU A 147 15.76 -3.70 13.63
N ASN A 148 14.89 -2.94 14.28
CA ASN A 148 14.60 -1.57 13.91
C ASN A 148 14.69 -0.65 15.12
N GLY A 149 14.91 0.63 14.89
CA GLY A 149 14.96 1.62 15.96
C GLY A 149 14.78 3.04 15.45
N SER A 150 14.27 3.88 16.33
CA SER A 150 14.11 5.31 16.13
C SER A 150 14.56 6.06 17.37
N TYR A 151 15.36 7.11 17.17
CA TYR A 151 15.84 7.97 18.25
C TYR A 151 15.68 9.44 17.92
N LEU A 152 15.03 10.18 18.80
CA LEU A 152 14.91 11.63 18.72
C LEU A 152 16.22 12.27 19.19
N LEU A 153 17.02 12.76 18.24
CA LEU A 153 18.23 13.52 18.54
C LEU A 153 17.91 14.85 19.25
N SER A 154 16.79 15.45 18.88
CA SER A 154 16.26 16.68 19.43
C SER A 154 14.79 16.84 19.01
N GLU A 155 14.11 17.86 19.50
CA GLU A 155 12.76 18.23 19.03
C GLU A 155 12.67 18.51 17.51
N LYS A 156 13.81 18.62 16.83
CA LYS A 156 13.90 19.00 15.41
C LYS A 156 14.49 17.92 14.51
N ALA A 157 15.03 16.84 15.07
CA ALA A 157 15.71 15.82 14.29
C ALA A 157 15.57 14.42 14.91
N LYS A 158 15.45 13.41 14.05
CA LYS A 158 15.43 12.00 14.44
C LYS A 158 16.38 11.16 13.59
N ILE A 159 16.82 10.06 14.17
CA ILE A 159 17.49 8.96 13.47
C ILE A 159 16.54 7.77 13.48
N ASP A 160 16.34 7.17 12.30
CA ASP A 160 15.67 5.89 12.12
C ASP A 160 16.67 4.91 11.52
N GLY A 161 16.59 3.65 11.89
CA GLY A 161 17.44 2.63 11.29
C GLY A 161 16.84 1.24 11.39
N TYR A 162 17.31 0.34 10.52
CA TYR A 162 17.01 -1.07 10.60
C TYR A 162 18.17 -1.92 10.08
N LEU A 163 18.19 -3.17 10.54
CA LEU A 163 18.98 -4.27 10.01
C LEU A 163 18.03 -5.43 9.72
N ASP A 164 18.07 -5.97 8.53
CA ASP A 164 17.25 -7.07 8.05
C ASP A 164 18.12 -8.22 7.57
N GLY A 165 17.74 -9.44 7.92
CA GLY A 165 18.37 -10.67 7.44
C GLY A 165 17.28 -11.63 6.96
N HIS A 166 17.41 -12.12 5.73
CA HIS A 166 16.47 -13.05 5.13
C HIS A 166 17.22 -14.26 4.56
N PHE A 167 16.83 -15.45 5.01
CA PHE A 167 17.43 -16.72 4.65
C PHE A 167 16.36 -17.61 4.04
N GLU A 168 16.44 -17.83 2.74
CA GLU A 168 15.49 -18.61 1.98
C GLU A 168 16.16 -19.86 1.44
N LYS A 169 15.44 -20.98 1.47
CA LYS A 169 15.85 -22.24 0.92
C LYS A 169 14.72 -22.84 0.11
N ILE A 170 14.97 -23.15 -1.13
CA ILE A 170 14.02 -23.77 -2.05
C ILE A 170 14.69 -24.94 -2.77
N TYR A 171 13.90 -25.67 -3.54
CA TYR A 171 14.39 -26.76 -4.38
C TYR A 171 13.81 -26.64 -5.78
N PHE A 172 14.56 -27.06 -6.80
CA PHE A 172 14.10 -27.16 -8.17
C PHE A 172 13.23 -28.42 -8.35
N TYR A 173 12.00 -28.39 -7.86
CA TYR A 173 11.08 -29.54 -7.90
C TYR A 173 10.32 -29.66 -9.22
N GLY A 174 10.54 -28.74 -10.17
CA GLY A 174 10.07 -28.82 -11.55
C GLY A 174 10.93 -29.72 -12.45
N ALA A 175 11.98 -30.34 -11.90
CA ALA A 175 12.85 -31.23 -12.61
C ALA A 175 12.13 -32.46 -13.17
N GLU A 176 12.38 -32.83 -14.41
CA GLU A 176 11.83 -34.03 -15.02
C GLU A 176 12.42 -35.32 -14.40
N GLU A 177 13.70 -35.27 -14.06
CA GLU A 177 14.41 -36.36 -13.37
C GLU A 177 15.01 -35.88 -12.07
N ILE A 178 14.71 -36.59 -10.99
CA ILE A 178 15.28 -36.28 -9.68
C ILE A 178 16.58 -37.03 -9.53
N PRO A 179 17.73 -36.35 -9.43
CA PRO A 179 19.02 -36.98 -9.26
C PRO A 179 19.11 -37.67 -7.89
N THR A 180 19.96 -38.69 -7.79
CA THR A 180 20.21 -39.40 -6.53
C THR A 180 20.69 -38.46 -5.41
N ASN A 181 21.36 -37.37 -5.76
CA ASN A 181 21.76 -36.32 -4.83
C ASN A 181 20.79 -35.14 -4.90
N GLU A 182 19.77 -35.12 -4.04
CA GLU A 182 18.79 -34.03 -3.95
C GLU A 182 19.42 -32.65 -3.62
N GLU A 183 20.61 -32.61 -3.02
CA GLU A 183 21.30 -31.37 -2.68
C GLU A 183 21.73 -30.58 -3.92
N SER A 184 21.90 -31.23 -5.08
CA SER A 184 22.19 -30.56 -6.36
C SER A 184 21.03 -29.70 -6.85
N LEU A 185 19.80 -30.04 -6.46
CA LEU A 185 18.59 -29.29 -6.79
C LEU A 185 18.18 -28.29 -5.70
N LYS A 186 19.02 -28.07 -4.69
CA LYS A 186 18.76 -27.08 -3.65
C LYS A 186 19.31 -25.72 -4.07
N ARG A 187 18.55 -24.67 -3.77
CA ARG A 187 18.94 -23.27 -3.86
C ARG A 187 18.76 -22.59 -2.51
N SER A 188 19.76 -21.85 -2.08
CA SER A 188 19.69 -21.03 -0.86
C SER A 188 20.05 -19.59 -1.17
N PHE A 189 19.25 -18.66 -0.67
CA PHE A 189 19.53 -17.23 -0.72
C PHE A 189 19.80 -16.72 0.69
N LYS A 190 20.79 -15.85 0.82
CA LYS A 190 21.09 -15.11 2.05
C LYS A 190 21.13 -13.64 1.70
N ARG A 191 20.18 -12.89 2.23
CA ARG A 191 20.00 -11.47 1.95
C ARG A 191 20.16 -10.67 3.23
N TYR A 192 20.92 -9.60 3.17
CA TYR A 192 21.12 -8.67 4.27
C TYR A 192 20.87 -7.26 3.76
N ASP A 193 20.08 -6.51 4.49
CA ASP A 193 19.79 -5.10 4.21
C ASP A 193 19.87 -4.30 5.49
N GLY A 194 20.56 -3.16 5.44
CA GLY A 194 20.69 -2.26 6.59
C GLY A 194 20.55 -0.81 6.15
N GLN A 195 19.79 -0.03 6.90
CA GLN A 195 19.62 1.40 6.62
C GLN A 195 19.71 2.23 7.89
N ILE A 196 20.34 3.38 7.75
CA ILE A 196 20.28 4.48 8.72
C ILE A 196 19.80 5.71 7.98
N ARG A 197 18.83 6.41 8.56
CA ARG A 197 18.32 7.70 8.05
C ARG A 197 18.29 8.72 9.17
N ILE A 198 18.79 9.92 8.87
CA ILE A 198 18.65 11.10 9.71
C ILE A 198 17.68 12.04 8.98
N SER A 199 16.68 12.56 9.68
CA SER A 199 15.69 13.47 9.11
C SER A 199 15.29 14.56 10.08
N SER A 200 14.98 15.74 9.51
CA SER A 200 14.37 16.82 10.27
C SER A 200 12.92 16.49 10.63
N LEU A 201 12.52 16.87 11.84
CA LEU A 201 11.11 16.88 12.24
C LEU A 201 10.49 18.24 11.89
N TYR A 202 9.19 18.20 11.58
CA TYR A 202 8.45 19.45 11.41
C TYR A 202 8.40 20.20 12.74
N SER A 203 8.96 21.40 12.79
CA SER A 203 8.81 22.29 13.94
C SER A 203 8.20 23.60 13.47
N LYS A 204 7.25 24.12 14.28
CA LYS A 204 6.61 25.43 14.01
C LYS A 204 7.68 26.53 13.92
N GLY A 205 7.81 27.13 12.73
CA GLY A 205 8.79 28.20 12.47
C GLY A 205 10.09 27.75 11.76
N SER A 206 10.25 26.46 11.42
CA SER A 206 11.34 26.00 10.56
C SER A 206 10.81 25.64 9.19
N ASN A 207 11.17 26.43 8.18
CA ASN A 207 10.82 26.15 6.79
C ASN A 207 11.84 25.22 6.12
N PHE A 208 12.90 24.82 6.81
CA PHE A 208 13.95 23.97 6.28
C PHE A 208 13.76 22.52 6.67
N ARG A 209 13.74 21.63 5.68
CA ARG A 209 13.66 20.18 5.83
C ARG A 209 14.90 19.53 5.23
N TYR A 210 15.36 18.49 5.86
CA TYR A 210 16.47 17.70 5.34
C TYR A 210 16.31 16.24 5.72
N SER A 211 16.84 15.38 4.89
CA SER A 211 17.09 13.98 5.22
C SER A 211 18.41 13.51 4.62
N ALA A 212 19.07 12.59 5.28
CA ALA A 212 20.21 11.86 4.76
C ALA A 212 20.02 10.37 5.04
N LEU A 213 20.43 9.52 4.12
CA LEU A 213 20.32 8.07 4.26
C LEU A 213 21.62 7.38 3.83
N LEU A 214 21.90 6.29 4.51
CA LEU A 214 22.86 5.26 4.11
C LEU A 214 22.12 3.92 4.14
N ASN A 215 22.14 3.18 3.04
CA ASN A 215 21.65 1.81 2.95
C ASN A 215 22.74 0.93 2.37
N ILE A 216 22.86 -0.28 2.92
CA ILE A 216 23.83 -1.30 2.49
C ILE A 216 23.06 -2.59 2.24
N LEU A 217 23.30 -3.21 1.10
CA LEU A 217 22.72 -4.47 0.66
C LEU A 217 23.83 -5.49 0.42
N ALA A 218 23.62 -6.74 0.84
CA ALA A 218 24.50 -7.85 0.52
C ALA A 218 23.70 -9.13 0.34
N ASP A 219 23.69 -9.65 -0.86
CA ASP A 219 22.98 -10.87 -1.24
C ASP A 219 23.92 -11.90 -1.77
N LYS A 220 23.64 -13.16 -1.49
CA LYS A 220 24.36 -14.27 -2.08
C LYS A 220 23.51 -15.52 -2.20
N ASP A 221 23.83 -16.35 -3.16
CA ASP A 221 23.32 -17.70 -3.26
C ASP A 221 24.40 -18.75 -2.95
N ASP A 222 24.03 -20.01 -3.05
CA ASP A 222 24.93 -21.16 -2.89
C ASP A 222 25.60 -21.62 -4.19
N LEU A 223 25.29 -20.99 -5.35
CA LEU A 223 25.93 -21.23 -6.63
C LEU A 223 27.13 -20.30 -6.91
N GLY A 224 27.42 -19.38 -5.98
CA GLY A 224 28.57 -18.49 -6.02
C GLY A 224 28.27 -17.08 -6.54
N SER A 225 27.03 -16.77 -6.87
CA SER A 225 26.62 -15.40 -7.19
C SER A 225 26.45 -14.58 -5.91
N HIS A 226 27.00 -13.39 -5.89
CA HIS A 226 26.81 -12.45 -4.80
C HIS A 226 26.73 -11.02 -5.31
N GLU A 227 25.81 -10.27 -4.73
CA GLU A 227 25.67 -8.85 -4.99
C GLU A 227 25.95 -8.05 -3.71
N THR A 228 26.66 -6.96 -3.88
CA THR A 228 26.80 -5.93 -2.84
C THR A 228 26.30 -4.59 -3.38
N GLY A 229 25.61 -3.85 -2.56
CA GLY A 229 25.09 -2.54 -2.92
C GLY A 229 25.23 -1.53 -1.80
N MET A 230 25.42 -0.27 -2.16
CA MET A 230 25.40 0.84 -1.23
C MET A 230 24.63 2.00 -1.86
N ARG A 231 23.72 2.56 -1.08
CA ARG A 231 22.98 3.76 -1.44
C ARG A 231 23.22 4.83 -0.40
N VAL A 232 23.77 5.95 -0.85
CA VAL A 232 24.00 7.13 -0.03
C VAL A 232 23.28 8.31 -0.66
N GLY A 233 22.52 9.04 0.13
CA GLY A 233 21.83 10.19 -0.42
C GLY A 233 21.19 11.06 0.64
N GLY A 234 20.53 12.09 0.16
CA GLY A 234 19.80 12.99 1.01
C GLY A 234 18.92 13.92 0.19
N GLU A 235 18.05 14.58 0.90
CA GLU A 235 17.14 15.59 0.35
C GLU A 235 17.21 16.83 1.23
N ILE A 236 17.20 17.97 0.59
CA ILE A 236 17.01 19.25 1.25
C ILE A 236 15.81 19.95 0.62
N GLY A 237 15.02 20.60 1.47
CA GLY A 237 13.83 21.32 1.04
C GLY A 237 13.54 22.50 1.93
N SER A 238 12.79 23.44 1.38
CA SER A 238 12.33 24.62 2.06
C SER A 238 10.96 25.03 1.54
N SER A 239 10.33 25.98 2.18
CA SER A 239 9.11 26.61 1.67
C SER A 239 9.43 28.03 1.22
N ILE A 240 8.92 28.43 0.05
CA ILE A 240 9.16 29.76 -0.53
C ILE A 240 7.86 30.54 -0.68
N GLY A 241 7.99 31.86 -0.61
CA GLY A 241 6.88 32.80 -0.75
C GLY A 241 5.96 32.88 0.47
N LYS A 242 5.01 33.81 0.43
CA LYS A 242 4.04 34.03 1.52
C LYS A 242 3.05 32.87 1.76
N LYS A 243 2.90 31.98 0.75
CA LYS A 243 2.03 30.80 0.80
C LYS A 243 2.80 29.51 1.13
N GLU A 244 4.10 29.62 1.45
CA GLU A 244 4.96 28.50 1.86
C GLU A 244 4.97 27.33 0.84
N PHE A 245 5.18 27.62 -0.44
CA PHE A 245 5.27 26.61 -1.48
C PHE A 245 6.51 25.72 -1.29
N PRO A 246 6.37 24.39 -1.18
CA PRO A 246 7.48 23.49 -1.02
C PRO A 246 8.39 23.46 -2.25
N VAL A 247 9.69 23.52 -2.01
CA VAL A 247 10.73 23.35 -3.03
C VAL A 247 11.85 22.51 -2.44
N GLY A 248 12.46 21.66 -3.22
CA GLY A 248 13.56 20.85 -2.75
C GLY A 248 14.32 20.14 -3.86
N ILE A 249 15.39 19.49 -3.43
CA ILE A 249 16.22 18.65 -4.28
C ILE A 249 16.72 17.46 -3.49
N GLY A 250 16.58 16.28 -4.07
CA GLY A 250 17.17 15.03 -3.61
C GLY A 250 18.38 14.64 -4.47
N VAL A 251 19.35 14.01 -3.84
CA VAL A 251 20.50 13.40 -4.54
C VAL A 251 20.77 12.04 -3.90
N ILE A 252 20.86 10.99 -4.72
CA ILE A 252 21.17 9.63 -4.28
C ILE A 252 22.23 9.06 -5.20
N ALA A 253 23.36 8.63 -4.62
CA ALA A 253 24.31 7.74 -5.26
C ALA A 253 23.94 6.30 -4.89
N ASP A 254 23.66 5.46 -5.87
CA ASP A 254 23.26 4.07 -5.74
C ASP A 254 24.21 3.20 -6.56
N VAL A 255 25.12 2.56 -5.88
CA VAL A 255 26.15 1.72 -6.48
C VAL A 255 25.91 0.27 -6.07
N SER A 256 26.00 -0.64 -7.03
CA SER A 256 25.97 -2.09 -6.77
C SER A 256 26.88 -2.84 -7.72
N SER A 257 27.34 -3.99 -7.28
CA SER A 257 28.16 -4.89 -8.07
C SER A 257 27.68 -6.31 -7.85
N LEU A 258 27.38 -6.99 -8.95
CA LEU A 258 27.12 -8.42 -8.99
C LEU A 258 28.41 -9.12 -9.40
N LYS A 259 28.79 -10.14 -8.69
CA LYS A 259 29.94 -10.98 -8.99
C LYS A 259 29.54 -12.46 -9.00
N HIS A 260 29.94 -13.11 -10.09
CA HIS A 260 29.88 -14.57 -10.23
C HIS A 260 31.23 -15.06 -10.78
N THR A 261 31.39 -15.25 -12.09
CA THR A 261 32.67 -15.46 -12.77
C THR A 261 33.33 -14.10 -13.04
N ASP A 262 32.56 -13.17 -13.54
CA ASP A 262 32.92 -11.78 -13.81
C ASP A 262 32.22 -10.82 -12.85
N GLU A 263 32.60 -9.55 -12.88
CA GLU A 263 32.01 -8.51 -12.07
C GLU A 263 31.23 -7.52 -12.93
N TYR A 264 29.96 -7.32 -12.57
CA TYR A 264 29.01 -6.45 -13.28
C TYR A 264 28.61 -5.28 -12.37
N PRO A 265 29.21 -4.09 -12.54
CA PRO A 265 28.84 -2.91 -11.76
C PRO A 265 27.59 -2.25 -12.31
N LEU A 266 26.75 -1.69 -11.42
CA LEU A 266 25.62 -0.83 -11.76
C LEU A 266 25.68 0.41 -10.86
N ASN A 267 26.14 1.51 -11.44
CA ASN A 267 26.35 2.76 -10.74
C ASN A 267 25.37 3.82 -11.25
N ASN A 268 24.57 4.35 -10.35
CA ASN A 268 23.56 5.34 -10.62
C ASN A 268 23.75 6.56 -9.70
N VAL A 269 23.58 7.76 -10.23
CA VAL A 269 23.35 8.96 -9.43
C VAL A 269 22.01 9.54 -9.86
N LEU A 270 21.10 9.67 -8.91
CA LEU A 270 19.77 10.21 -9.13
C LEU A 270 19.69 11.60 -8.52
N VAL A 271 19.20 12.56 -9.29
CA VAL A 271 18.96 13.93 -8.84
C VAL A 271 17.49 14.25 -9.07
N THR A 272 16.78 14.62 -8.02
CA THR A 272 15.32 14.80 -8.01
C THR A 272 14.93 16.19 -7.50
N PRO A 273 15.01 17.25 -8.33
CA PRO A 273 14.45 18.56 -8.00
C PRO A 273 12.93 18.51 -8.01
N PHE A 274 12.29 19.25 -7.12
CA PHE A 274 10.83 19.41 -7.12
C PHE A 274 10.38 20.77 -6.62
N PHE A 275 9.18 21.16 -7.04
CA PHE A 275 8.46 22.33 -6.62
C PHE A 275 6.96 22.02 -6.54
N GLU A 276 6.29 22.44 -5.46
CA GLU A 276 4.84 22.29 -5.31
C GLU A 276 4.16 23.66 -5.29
N TYR A 277 3.05 23.76 -6.02
CA TYR A 277 2.22 24.96 -6.08
C TYR A 277 0.79 24.65 -5.70
N TYR A 278 0.21 25.47 -4.84
CA TYR A 278 -1.16 25.35 -4.36
C TYR A 278 -1.95 26.61 -4.74
N LEU A 279 -3.09 26.41 -5.42
CA LEU A 279 -4.01 27.49 -5.78
C LEU A 279 -5.46 27.04 -5.55
N GLY A 280 -6.03 27.42 -4.40
CA GLY A 280 -7.32 26.89 -3.99
C GLY A 280 -7.27 25.37 -3.89
N ASP A 281 -8.17 24.69 -4.57
CA ASP A 281 -8.26 23.23 -4.61
C ASP A 281 -7.30 22.54 -5.61
N ILE A 282 -6.51 23.36 -6.34
CA ILE A 282 -5.51 22.85 -7.28
C ILE A 282 -4.20 22.65 -6.55
N LYS A 283 -3.62 21.46 -6.68
CA LYS A 283 -2.24 21.15 -6.33
C LYS A 283 -1.49 20.79 -7.62
N LEU A 284 -0.33 21.43 -7.82
CA LEU A 284 0.58 21.16 -8.92
C LEU A 284 1.93 20.75 -8.33
N HIS A 285 2.41 19.56 -8.67
CA HIS A 285 3.76 19.10 -8.42
C HIS A 285 4.56 19.17 -9.72
N LEU A 286 5.69 19.85 -9.69
CA LEU A 286 6.61 20.00 -10.81
C LEU A 286 7.97 19.49 -10.37
N GLY A 287 8.38 18.36 -10.89
CA GLY A 287 9.65 17.74 -10.59
C GLY A 287 10.26 17.04 -11.80
N GLY A 288 11.39 16.45 -11.57
CA GLY A 288 12.07 15.60 -12.53
C GLY A 288 13.05 14.67 -11.82
N LEU A 289 13.47 13.63 -12.52
CA LEU A 289 14.50 12.71 -12.09
C LEU A 289 15.58 12.68 -13.17
N ALA A 290 16.76 13.14 -12.86
CA ALA A 290 17.95 12.95 -13.69
C ALA A 290 18.69 11.71 -13.19
N LEU A 291 18.79 10.68 -14.02
CA LEU A 291 19.61 9.49 -13.82
C LEU A 291 20.93 9.68 -14.55
N LEU A 292 22.00 9.85 -13.80
CA LEU A 292 23.34 9.99 -14.31
C LEU A 292 24.07 8.65 -14.21
N LYS A 293 24.53 8.16 -15.35
CA LYS A 293 25.29 6.91 -15.51
C LYS A 293 26.59 7.19 -16.25
N PRO A 294 27.60 6.31 -16.14
CA PRO A 294 28.84 6.49 -16.89
C PRO A 294 28.66 6.61 -18.40
N ASP A 295 27.70 5.85 -18.98
CA ASP A 295 27.54 5.71 -20.43
C ASP A 295 26.44 6.60 -21.01
N GLU A 296 25.35 6.83 -20.27
CA GLU A 296 24.18 7.53 -20.78
C GLU A 296 23.37 8.19 -19.64
N ASN A 297 23.04 9.46 -19.80
CA ASN A 297 22.20 10.18 -18.87
C ASN A 297 20.74 10.16 -19.33
N GLU A 298 19.82 9.95 -18.40
CA GLU A 298 18.39 9.97 -18.63
C GLU A 298 17.74 11.09 -17.84
N PHE A 299 16.78 11.75 -18.47
CA PHE A 299 15.93 12.72 -17.78
C PHE A 299 14.48 12.25 -17.82
N LEU A 300 13.87 12.11 -16.66
CA LEU A 300 12.53 11.59 -16.47
C LEU A 300 11.64 12.65 -15.82
N PRO A 301 10.40 12.81 -16.28
CA PRO A 301 9.46 13.74 -15.69
C PRO A 301 8.96 13.26 -14.33
N ASP A 302 8.59 14.21 -13.47
CA ASP A 302 7.80 13.98 -12.25
C ASP A 302 6.82 15.14 -12.09
N ILE A 303 5.74 15.09 -12.88
CA ILE A 303 4.73 16.15 -12.96
C ILE A 303 3.39 15.57 -12.58
N GLU A 304 2.68 16.21 -11.67
CA GLU A 304 1.31 15.85 -11.32
C GLU A 304 0.48 17.09 -11.07
N ALA A 305 -0.70 17.15 -11.67
CA ALA A 305 -1.73 18.11 -11.35
C ALA A 305 -2.91 17.40 -10.69
N SER A 306 -3.46 17.98 -9.63
CA SER A 306 -4.66 17.46 -9.01
C SER A 306 -5.63 18.57 -8.62
N TYR A 307 -6.92 18.28 -8.71
CA TYR A 307 -8.01 19.19 -8.39
C TYR A 307 -9.00 18.52 -7.43
N GLY A 308 -9.23 19.15 -6.28
CA GLY A 308 -10.20 18.69 -5.30
C GLY A 308 -11.63 19.04 -5.75
N LEU A 309 -12.49 18.04 -5.82
CA LEU A 309 -13.93 18.17 -6.03
C LEU A 309 -14.66 17.84 -4.73
N PHE A 310 -15.73 18.55 -4.43
CA PHE A 310 -16.55 18.29 -3.24
C PHE A 310 -15.75 18.25 -1.93
N ARG A 311 -14.82 19.14 -1.77
CA ARG A 311 -13.82 19.20 -0.70
C ARG A 311 -12.99 17.92 -0.66
N ASP A 312 -12.64 17.19 0.15
CA ASP A 312 -11.74 16.02 0.08
C ASP A 312 -12.44 14.69 -0.31
N MET A 313 -13.75 14.75 -0.63
CA MET A 313 -14.49 13.54 -0.99
C MET A 313 -14.06 12.95 -2.33
N MET A 314 -13.59 13.79 -3.26
CA MET A 314 -13.11 13.36 -4.57
C MET A 314 -12.04 14.32 -5.08
N ARG A 315 -10.96 13.76 -5.61
CA ARG A 315 -9.86 14.48 -6.26
C ARG A 315 -9.56 13.85 -7.60
N ILE A 316 -9.58 14.66 -8.64
CA ILE A 316 -9.09 14.26 -9.96
C ILE A 316 -7.59 14.50 -9.97
N LYS A 317 -6.82 13.58 -10.52
CA LYS A 317 -5.38 13.73 -10.72
C LYS A 317 -4.98 13.31 -12.12
N ALA A 318 -3.97 13.97 -12.67
CA ALA A 318 -3.31 13.59 -13.91
C ALA A 318 -1.83 13.86 -13.78
N GLY A 319 -1.00 13.03 -14.38
CA GLY A 319 0.44 13.17 -14.24
C GLY A 319 1.23 12.51 -15.36
N TRP A 320 2.50 12.89 -15.39
CA TRP A 320 3.53 12.28 -16.21
C TRP A 320 4.74 12.02 -15.32
N LYS A 321 4.96 10.73 -14.99
CA LYS A 321 5.98 10.29 -14.05
C LYS A 321 6.95 9.31 -14.68
N GLY A 322 8.23 9.52 -14.43
CA GLY A 322 9.27 8.56 -14.74
C GLY A 322 9.75 7.82 -13.50
N ALA A 323 10.19 6.59 -13.68
CA ALA A 323 10.77 5.79 -12.62
C ALA A 323 11.93 4.94 -13.14
N VAL A 324 12.84 4.62 -12.24
CA VAL A 324 13.99 3.74 -12.47
C VAL A 324 13.90 2.58 -11.48
N LEU A 325 13.92 1.36 -12.01
CA LEU A 325 13.98 0.12 -11.25
C LEU A 325 15.27 -0.62 -11.62
N LYS A 326 16.03 -1.08 -10.64
CA LYS A 326 17.20 -1.90 -10.91
C LYS A 326 16.79 -3.35 -11.19
N ASN A 327 17.15 -3.87 -12.36
CA ASN A 327 17.15 -5.30 -12.66
C ASN A 327 18.46 -5.90 -12.16
N ASN A 328 18.62 -5.96 -10.86
CA ASN A 328 19.78 -6.52 -10.21
C ASN A 328 19.47 -7.93 -9.65
N PHE A 329 20.48 -8.62 -9.18
CA PHE A 329 20.32 -9.98 -8.64
C PHE A 329 19.30 -10.04 -7.49
N HIS A 330 19.36 -9.07 -6.57
CA HIS A 330 18.40 -8.95 -5.47
C HIS A 330 16.96 -8.93 -5.97
N TYR A 331 16.64 -8.01 -6.89
CA TYR A 331 15.28 -7.86 -7.44
C TYR A 331 14.85 -9.08 -8.24
N LEU A 332 15.66 -9.52 -9.20
CA LEU A 332 15.31 -10.62 -10.10
C LEU A 332 15.10 -11.94 -9.35
N SER A 333 15.98 -12.26 -8.37
CA SER A 333 15.83 -13.47 -7.55
C SER A 333 14.68 -13.39 -6.53
N SER A 334 14.25 -12.19 -6.17
CA SER A 334 13.06 -12.02 -5.31
C SER A 334 11.75 -12.19 -6.10
N VAL A 335 11.76 -11.83 -7.39
CA VAL A 335 10.60 -12.03 -8.30
C VAL A 335 10.50 -13.49 -8.71
N ASN A 336 11.61 -14.10 -9.13
CA ASN A 336 11.66 -15.51 -9.52
C ASN A 336 12.78 -16.23 -8.76
N PRO A 337 12.47 -17.03 -7.74
CA PRO A 337 13.50 -17.76 -7.00
C PRO A 337 14.15 -18.90 -7.80
N TYR A 338 13.56 -19.29 -8.94
CA TYR A 338 14.09 -20.30 -9.86
C TYR A 338 14.94 -19.71 -10.99
N ILE A 339 15.36 -18.44 -10.85
CA ILE A 339 16.20 -17.76 -11.84
C ILE A 339 17.58 -18.41 -11.94
N ASN A 340 18.13 -18.48 -13.14
CA ASN A 340 19.55 -18.69 -13.35
C ASN A 340 20.32 -17.47 -12.82
N THR A 341 21.09 -17.65 -11.76
CA THR A 341 21.80 -16.55 -11.08
C THR A 341 23.12 -16.19 -11.74
N ARG A 342 23.56 -16.93 -12.76
CA ARG A 342 24.72 -16.59 -13.59
C ARG A 342 24.31 -15.54 -14.63
N LEU A 343 23.98 -14.36 -14.15
CA LEU A 343 23.56 -13.25 -15.00
C LEU A 343 24.75 -12.66 -15.75
N ASP A 344 24.58 -12.43 -17.03
CA ASP A 344 25.59 -11.79 -17.88
C ASP A 344 25.62 -10.27 -17.75
N SER A 345 24.63 -9.68 -17.11
CA SER A 345 24.56 -8.24 -16.83
C SER A 345 23.48 -7.91 -15.80
N ILE A 346 23.65 -6.75 -15.17
CA ILE A 346 22.61 -6.06 -14.41
C ILE A 346 22.37 -4.69 -15.01
N ASN A 347 21.13 -4.23 -15.01
CA ASN A 347 20.77 -2.99 -15.68
C ASN A 347 19.61 -2.26 -14.99
N ASN A 348 19.24 -1.11 -15.52
CA ASN A 348 18.07 -0.37 -15.07
C ASN A 348 16.92 -0.53 -16.05
N MET A 349 15.75 -0.89 -15.56
CA MET A 349 14.48 -0.65 -16.24
C MET A 349 14.11 0.83 -16.05
N ILE A 350 13.76 1.48 -17.14
CA ILE A 350 13.28 2.87 -17.14
C ILE A 350 11.84 2.89 -17.59
N SER A 351 10.99 3.59 -16.87
CA SER A 351 9.57 3.72 -17.26
C SER A 351 9.11 5.18 -17.25
N ARG A 352 8.18 5.49 -18.14
CA ARG A 352 7.53 6.80 -18.26
C ARG A 352 6.03 6.59 -18.37
N LYS A 353 5.29 6.94 -17.32
CA LYS A 353 3.83 6.75 -17.21
C LYS A 353 3.10 8.08 -17.34
N ILE A 354 2.19 8.19 -18.32
CA ILE A 354 1.17 9.23 -18.37
C ILE A 354 -0.10 8.62 -17.84
N TYR A 355 -0.76 9.29 -16.89
CA TYR A 355 -1.94 8.75 -16.25
C TYR A 355 -2.95 9.83 -15.87
N ALA A 356 -4.19 9.42 -15.72
CA ALA A 356 -5.24 10.20 -15.10
C ALA A 356 -6.06 9.29 -14.18
N GLY A 357 -6.65 9.86 -13.14
CA GLY A 357 -7.41 9.07 -12.18
C GLY A 357 -8.22 9.91 -11.22
N LEU A 358 -8.93 9.18 -10.39
CA LEU A 358 -9.78 9.69 -9.31
C LEU A 358 -9.32 9.06 -8.01
N THR A 359 -9.23 9.85 -6.97
CA THR A 359 -9.01 9.38 -5.60
C THR A 359 -9.94 10.12 -4.66
N GLY A 360 -10.34 9.50 -3.58
CA GLY A 360 -11.21 10.16 -2.62
C GLY A 360 -11.40 9.37 -1.34
N SER A 361 -11.95 10.07 -0.35
CA SER A 361 -12.34 9.49 0.93
C SER A 361 -13.66 10.11 1.38
N SER A 362 -14.61 9.27 1.73
CA SER A 362 -15.93 9.69 2.21
C SER A 362 -16.41 8.78 3.32
N GLY A 363 -16.39 9.26 4.55
CA GLY A 363 -16.72 8.45 5.72
C GLY A 363 -15.79 7.25 5.85
N SER A 364 -16.35 6.05 5.74
CA SER A 364 -15.65 4.78 5.85
C SER A 364 -15.02 4.29 4.54
N LEU A 365 -15.27 4.96 3.41
CA LEU A 365 -14.80 4.57 2.09
C LEU A 365 -13.59 5.40 1.65
N THR A 366 -12.49 4.74 1.28
CA THR A 366 -11.36 5.33 0.55
C THR A 366 -11.19 4.57 -0.75
N TYR A 367 -11.02 5.29 -1.85
CA TYR A 367 -10.89 4.69 -3.17
C TYR A 367 -9.91 5.43 -4.06
N GLU A 368 -9.33 4.69 -4.99
CA GLU A 368 -8.51 5.23 -6.07
C GLU A 368 -8.74 4.42 -7.35
N VAL A 369 -8.87 5.09 -8.48
CA VAL A 369 -8.90 4.48 -9.81
C VAL A 369 -8.00 5.30 -10.72
N THR A 370 -7.09 4.65 -11.41
CA THR A 370 -6.12 5.28 -12.31
C THR A 370 -6.04 4.51 -13.62
N GLY A 371 -6.17 5.21 -14.73
CA GLY A 371 -5.86 4.71 -16.07
C GLY A 371 -4.56 5.34 -16.58
N GLY A 372 -3.71 4.57 -17.25
CA GLY A 372 -2.43 5.09 -17.70
C GLY A 372 -1.85 4.37 -18.91
N TYR A 373 -0.93 5.07 -19.59
CA TYR A 373 -0.06 4.54 -20.62
C TYR A 373 1.37 4.63 -20.10
N THR A 374 2.06 3.48 -20.08
CA THR A 374 3.44 3.38 -19.61
C THR A 374 4.33 2.89 -20.74
N LYS A 375 5.30 3.69 -21.16
CA LYS A 375 6.43 3.25 -21.98
C LYS A 375 7.54 2.77 -21.06
N PHE A 376 8.18 1.63 -21.37
CA PHE A 376 9.28 1.10 -20.59
C PHE A 376 10.43 0.66 -21.49
N GLU A 377 11.60 0.63 -20.91
CA GLU A 377 12.84 0.19 -21.52
C GLU A 377 13.51 -0.82 -20.60
N ARG A 378 13.97 -1.94 -21.15
CA ARG A 378 14.66 -3.04 -20.43
C ARG A 378 13.81 -3.62 -19.27
N MET A 379 12.51 -3.83 -19.50
CA MET A 379 11.69 -4.59 -18.56
C MET A 379 12.11 -6.07 -18.59
N ALA A 380 12.26 -6.66 -17.41
CA ALA A 380 12.63 -8.05 -17.28
C ALA A 380 11.42 -8.98 -17.46
N PHE A 381 11.59 -10.00 -18.28
CA PHE A 381 10.70 -11.15 -18.47
C PHE A 381 11.50 -12.41 -18.23
N PHE A 382 10.84 -13.56 -18.10
CA PHE A 382 11.52 -14.80 -17.75
C PHE A 382 11.17 -15.91 -18.76
N LEU A 383 12.19 -16.54 -19.31
CA LEU A 383 12.04 -17.72 -20.14
C LEU A 383 12.74 -18.90 -19.48
N GLN A 384 12.22 -20.11 -19.69
CA GLN A 384 12.95 -21.31 -19.28
C GLN A 384 14.31 -21.34 -19.98
N ASP A 385 15.33 -21.77 -19.25
CA ASP A 385 16.65 -22.02 -19.83
C ASP A 385 16.56 -23.20 -20.80
N GLU A 386 17.23 -23.10 -21.97
CA GLU A 386 17.17 -24.13 -23.00
C GLU A 386 18.00 -25.37 -22.64
N ASP A 387 19.06 -25.19 -21.84
CA ASP A 387 19.98 -26.24 -21.39
C ASP A 387 19.55 -26.86 -20.05
N ASP A 388 18.84 -26.08 -19.24
CA ASP A 388 18.38 -26.46 -17.90
C ASP A 388 16.94 -25.95 -17.68
N ASN A 389 15.97 -26.77 -18.08
CA ASN A 389 14.55 -26.41 -18.05
C ASN A 389 13.98 -26.22 -16.61
N GLU A 390 14.79 -26.45 -15.59
CA GLU A 390 14.46 -26.19 -14.19
C GLU A 390 14.68 -24.71 -13.81
N GLN A 391 15.48 -23.99 -14.58
CA GLN A 391 15.84 -22.60 -14.33
C GLN A 391 15.21 -21.65 -15.35
N PHE A 392 15.23 -20.38 -15.03
CA PHE A 392 14.71 -19.31 -15.87
C PHE A 392 15.80 -18.27 -16.13
N ASN A 393 15.96 -17.88 -17.38
CA ASN A 393 16.80 -16.76 -17.77
C ASN A 393 15.98 -15.48 -17.83
N PRO A 394 16.43 -14.38 -17.20
CA PRO A 394 15.84 -13.08 -17.43
C PRO A 394 16.19 -12.60 -18.82
N ILE A 395 15.19 -12.17 -19.56
CA ILE A 395 15.34 -11.47 -20.83
C ILE A 395 14.79 -10.06 -20.69
N TYR A 396 15.28 -9.14 -21.49
CA TYR A 396 14.91 -7.73 -21.39
C TYR A 396 14.34 -7.24 -22.70
N ASP A 397 13.20 -6.58 -22.65
CA ASP A 397 12.61 -5.95 -23.81
C ASP A 397 12.10 -4.55 -23.50
N ASN A 398 11.91 -3.77 -24.55
CA ASN A 398 11.27 -2.48 -24.55
C ASN A 398 9.80 -2.62 -24.95
N GLY A 399 9.04 -1.58 -24.73
CA GLY A 399 7.65 -1.58 -25.13
C GLY A 399 6.79 -0.61 -24.34
N HIS A 400 5.52 -0.90 -24.35
CA HIS A 400 4.54 -0.13 -23.57
C HIS A 400 3.38 -1.01 -23.12
N TYR A 401 2.67 -0.52 -22.12
CA TYR A 401 1.37 -1.08 -21.73
C TYR A 401 0.36 0.00 -21.40
N ILE A 402 -0.90 -0.31 -21.61
CA ILE A 402 -2.03 0.45 -21.06
C ILE A 402 -2.47 -0.25 -19.80
N SER A 403 -2.66 0.50 -18.72
CA SER A 403 -3.13 -0.06 -17.45
C SER A 403 -4.40 0.62 -16.95
N ILE A 404 -5.21 -0.15 -16.23
CA ILE A 404 -6.25 0.33 -15.34
C ILE A 404 -5.98 -0.29 -13.98
N GLU A 405 -5.82 0.57 -12.98
CA GLU A 405 -5.51 0.19 -11.60
C GLU A 405 -6.59 0.75 -10.70
N GLY A 406 -7.05 -0.01 -9.73
CA GLY A 406 -8.06 0.43 -8.77
C GLY A 406 -7.77 -0.13 -7.39
N SER A 407 -8.03 0.67 -6.36
CA SER A 407 -8.02 0.23 -4.96
C SER A 407 -9.20 0.76 -4.20
N VAL A 408 -9.69 -0.04 -3.27
CA VAL A 408 -10.81 0.31 -2.39
C VAL A 408 -10.47 -0.16 -0.98
N GLN A 409 -10.66 0.71 -0.01
CA GLN A 409 -10.71 0.37 1.40
C GLN A 409 -12.04 0.84 1.96
N LEU A 410 -12.77 -0.07 2.62
CA LEU A 410 -14.11 0.18 3.13
C LEU A 410 -14.24 -0.39 4.54
N GLU A 411 -14.62 0.44 5.50
CA GLU A 411 -15.03 0.02 6.84
C GLU A 411 -16.56 -0.16 6.83
N LEU A 412 -17.03 -1.37 6.53
CA LEU A 412 -18.46 -1.68 6.46
C LEU A 412 -19.17 -1.55 7.80
N LEU A 413 -18.48 -1.95 8.87
CA LEU A 413 -18.92 -1.89 10.28
C LEU A 413 -17.71 -1.49 11.12
N LYS A 414 -17.93 -1.08 12.38
CA LYS A 414 -16.84 -0.72 13.32
C LYS A 414 -15.69 -1.75 13.38
N HIS A 415 -15.95 -2.98 12.95
CA HIS A 415 -15.03 -4.10 13.12
C HIS A 415 -14.79 -4.89 11.83
N LEU A 416 -15.37 -4.47 10.71
CA LEU A 416 -15.27 -5.16 9.43
C LEU A 416 -14.67 -4.23 8.38
N THR A 417 -13.44 -4.52 7.98
CA THR A 417 -12.70 -3.78 6.96
C THR A 417 -12.53 -4.63 5.72
N VAL A 418 -12.79 -4.05 4.56
CA VAL A 418 -12.52 -4.65 3.24
C VAL A 418 -11.45 -3.81 2.57
N ARG A 419 -10.40 -4.46 2.07
CA ARG A 419 -9.39 -3.84 1.20
C ARG A 419 -9.25 -4.67 -0.05
N THR A 420 -9.21 -4.01 -1.20
CA THR A 420 -8.94 -4.69 -2.47
C THR A 420 -8.15 -3.78 -3.40
N GLN A 421 -7.30 -4.40 -4.19
CA GLN A 421 -6.53 -3.76 -5.26
C GLN A 421 -6.63 -4.63 -6.50
N VAL A 422 -6.82 -3.99 -7.65
CA VAL A 422 -6.94 -4.67 -8.95
C VAL A 422 -6.08 -3.92 -9.96
N SER A 423 -5.38 -4.65 -10.80
CA SER A 423 -4.63 -4.09 -11.92
C SER A 423 -4.86 -4.93 -13.17
N ASN A 424 -5.04 -4.24 -14.29
CA ASN A 424 -5.10 -4.86 -15.60
C ASN A 424 -4.16 -4.13 -16.54
N ARG A 425 -3.35 -4.89 -17.30
CA ARG A 425 -2.34 -4.37 -18.24
C ARG A 425 -2.47 -5.02 -19.59
N ILE A 426 -2.37 -4.22 -20.63
CA ILE A 426 -2.35 -4.68 -22.02
C ILE A 426 -1.00 -4.29 -22.59
N PHE A 427 -0.13 -5.29 -22.77
CA PHE A 427 1.25 -5.11 -23.22
C PHE A 427 1.37 -5.10 -24.74
N SER A 428 2.32 -4.29 -25.22
CA SER A 428 2.88 -4.33 -26.57
C SER A 428 4.39 -4.20 -26.44
N LEU A 429 5.10 -5.22 -26.92
CA LEU A 429 6.56 -5.35 -26.82
C LEU A 429 7.19 -5.08 -28.16
N ASP A 430 8.46 -4.66 -28.17
CA ASP A 430 9.16 -4.28 -29.39
C ASP A 430 9.76 -5.52 -30.12
N HIS A 431 10.23 -6.53 -29.38
CA HIS A 431 10.90 -7.71 -29.93
C HIS A 431 10.21 -9.01 -29.53
N GLU A 432 9.81 -9.16 -28.28
CA GLU A 432 9.16 -10.37 -27.78
C GLU A 432 7.68 -10.41 -28.13
N ALA A 433 7.15 -11.61 -28.42
CA ALA A 433 5.74 -11.77 -28.78
C ALA A 433 4.80 -11.55 -27.58
N LYS A 434 5.26 -11.85 -26.36
CA LYS A 434 4.45 -11.83 -25.13
C LYS A 434 5.28 -11.41 -23.91
N PRO A 435 4.65 -10.85 -22.87
CA PRO A 435 5.28 -10.56 -21.59
C PRO A 435 5.42 -11.85 -20.75
N TRP A 436 6.45 -12.64 -21.04
CA TRP A 436 6.63 -13.99 -20.49
C TRP A 436 6.62 -13.99 -18.96
N HIS A 437 5.75 -14.82 -18.35
CA HIS A 437 5.51 -14.96 -16.91
C HIS A 437 5.11 -13.65 -16.19
N VAL A 438 4.60 -12.65 -16.93
CA VAL A 438 4.03 -11.44 -16.34
C VAL A 438 2.51 -11.46 -16.52
N PRO A 439 1.72 -11.36 -15.42
CA PRO A 439 0.27 -11.38 -15.52
C PRO A 439 -0.27 -10.11 -16.19
N SER A 440 -1.24 -10.28 -17.04
CA SER A 440 -2.01 -9.15 -17.58
C SER A 440 -3.08 -8.66 -16.61
N PHE A 441 -3.53 -9.50 -15.69
CA PHE A 441 -4.48 -9.17 -14.64
C PHE A 441 -3.96 -9.68 -13.31
N ASP A 442 -3.98 -8.82 -12.30
CA ASP A 442 -3.70 -9.17 -10.90
C ASP A 442 -4.73 -8.52 -9.96
N MET A 443 -5.05 -9.21 -8.88
CA MET A 443 -6.02 -8.77 -7.88
C MET A 443 -5.62 -9.31 -6.51
N ASP A 444 -5.54 -8.41 -5.54
CA ASP A 444 -5.37 -8.71 -4.13
C ASP A 444 -6.53 -8.19 -3.32
N GLY A 445 -6.90 -8.91 -2.28
CA GLY A 445 -7.93 -8.43 -1.38
C GLY A 445 -7.88 -9.09 -0.02
N MET A 446 -8.43 -8.37 0.95
CA MET A 446 -8.51 -8.81 2.34
C MET A 446 -9.79 -8.29 2.98
N ILE A 447 -10.49 -9.19 3.64
CA ILE A 447 -11.63 -8.88 4.50
C ILE A 447 -11.21 -9.23 5.92
N THR A 448 -11.17 -8.27 6.81
CA THR A 448 -10.78 -8.47 8.21
C THR A 448 -11.94 -8.13 9.13
N TYR A 449 -12.26 -9.04 10.04
CA TYR A 449 -13.18 -8.83 11.12
C TYR A 449 -12.47 -8.95 12.46
N THR A 450 -12.63 -7.92 13.31
CA THR A 450 -12.10 -7.88 14.67
C THR A 450 -13.26 -7.78 15.64
N GLY A 451 -13.35 -8.65 16.64
CA GLY A 451 -14.47 -8.68 17.59
C GLY A 451 -14.05 -8.95 19.02
N GLY A 452 -15.02 -8.86 19.93
CA GLY A 452 -14.81 -9.17 21.35
C GLY A 452 -13.78 -8.27 22.02
N SER A 453 -13.75 -6.96 21.71
CA SER A 453 -12.73 -6.06 22.26
C SER A 453 -11.30 -6.58 22.02
N ASP A 454 -11.01 -7.06 20.81
CA ASP A 454 -9.72 -7.62 20.40
C ASP A 454 -9.47 -9.09 20.80
N GLU A 455 -10.54 -9.81 21.14
CA GLU A 455 -10.45 -11.25 21.50
C GLU A 455 -10.25 -12.14 20.27
N TYR A 456 -10.84 -11.78 19.13
CA TYR A 456 -10.72 -12.57 17.92
C TYR A 456 -10.58 -11.71 16.67
N HIS A 457 -9.70 -12.18 15.78
CA HIS A 457 -9.44 -11.61 14.47
C HIS A 457 -9.65 -12.69 13.42
N VAL A 458 -10.41 -12.40 12.40
CA VAL A 458 -10.58 -13.29 11.25
C VAL A 458 -10.32 -12.53 9.98
N SER A 459 -9.43 -13.05 9.13
CA SER A 459 -9.09 -12.45 7.84
C SER A 459 -9.29 -13.45 6.72
N LEU A 460 -10.10 -13.09 5.75
CA LEU A 460 -10.19 -13.76 4.46
C LEU A 460 -9.31 -12.99 3.47
N ILE A 461 -8.30 -13.67 2.92
CA ILE A 461 -7.33 -13.10 1.99
C ILE A 461 -7.51 -13.80 0.66
N PHE A 462 -7.55 -13.04 -0.43
CA PHE A 462 -7.62 -13.59 -1.77
C PHE A 462 -6.59 -12.91 -2.67
N HIS A 463 -5.97 -13.73 -3.51
CA HIS A 463 -5.03 -13.33 -4.53
C HIS A 463 -5.40 -13.98 -5.85
N GLY A 464 -5.33 -13.23 -6.94
CA GLY A 464 -5.64 -13.74 -8.26
C GLY A 464 -4.73 -13.17 -9.34
N GLU A 465 -4.17 -14.05 -10.17
CA GLU A 465 -3.42 -13.67 -11.38
C GLU A 465 -4.01 -14.38 -12.61
N ASN A 466 -4.00 -13.70 -13.73
CA ASN A 466 -4.45 -14.27 -15.00
C ASN A 466 -3.64 -13.70 -16.18
N GLY A 467 -3.68 -14.42 -17.29
CA GLY A 467 -3.02 -13.99 -18.52
C GLY A 467 -1.50 -14.06 -18.44
N LEU A 468 -0.97 -15.13 -17.83
CA LEU A 468 0.46 -15.43 -17.74
C LEU A 468 0.91 -16.23 -18.97
N PRO A 469 1.49 -15.62 -19.99
CA PRO A 469 2.03 -16.33 -21.12
C PRO A 469 3.37 -16.97 -20.75
N TYR A 470 3.65 -18.14 -21.31
CA TYR A 470 4.97 -18.76 -21.28
C TYR A 470 5.31 -19.36 -22.62
N ARG A 471 6.59 -19.57 -22.86
CA ARG A 471 7.10 -20.25 -24.03
C ARG A 471 7.83 -21.51 -23.58
N THR A 472 7.45 -22.66 -24.18
CA THR A 472 8.16 -23.91 -23.92
C THR A 472 9.55 -23.86 -24.55
N VAL A 473 10.47 -24.71 -24.11
CA VAL A 473 11.81 -24.89 -24.74
C VAL A 473 11.69 -25.20 -26.22
N GLY A 474 10.64 -25.92 -26.66
CA GLY A 474 10.34 -26.18 -28.07
C GLY A 474 9.75 -24.98 -28.84
N GLY A 475 9.65 -23.80 -28.27
CA GLY A 475 9.19 -22.56 -28.91
C GLY A 475 7.68 -22.39 -28.98
N THR A 476 6.88 -23.29 -28.39
CA THR A 476 5.41 -23.16 -28.39
C THR A 476 4.95 -22.15 -27.36
N GLU A 477 4.13 -21.18 -27.78
CA GLU A 477 3.53 -20.19 -26.93
C GLU A 477 2.23 -20.70 -26.27
N LEU A 478 2.16 -20.69 -24.97
CA LEU A 478 1.04 -21.17 -24.19
C LEU A 478 0.69 -20.15 -23.08
N ARG A 479 -0.31 -20.47 -22.28
CA ARG A 479 -0.68 -19.69 -21.08
C ARG A 479 -0.86 -20.62 -19.90
N LEU A 480 -0.37 -20.19 -18.75
CA LEU A 480 -0.66 -20.84 -17.50
C LEU A 480 -2.14 -20.62 -17.12
N ASP A 481 -2.70 -21.58 -16.43
CA ASP A 481 -4.04 -21.47 -15.87
C ASP A 481 -4.11 -20.30 -14.87
N PRO A 482 -5.27 -19.63 -14.74
CA PRO A 482 -5.43 -18.57 -13.75
C PRO A 482 -5.08 -19.06 -12.34
N LEU A 483 -4.22 -18.33 -11.65
CA LEU A 483 -3.92 -18.55 -10.25
C LEU A 483 -5.01 -17.87 -9.41
N ILE A 484 -5.67 -18.64 -8.55
CA ILE A 484 -6.65 -18.12 -7.57
C ILE A 484 -6.30 -18.74 -6.23
N ASP A 485 -5.92 -17.91 -5.29
CA ASP A 485 -5.59 -18.30 -3.92
C ASP A 485 -6.56 -17.63 -2.94
N ILE A 486 -7.16 -18.44 -2.09
CA ILE A 486 -8.10 -17.99 -1.06
C ILE A 486 -7.63 -18.55 0.27
N ASN A 487 -7.36 -17.68 1.22
CA ASN A 487 -6.77 -18.00 2.50
C ASN A 487 -7.66 -17.47 3.64
N LEU A 488 -7.82 -18.26 4.69
CA LEU A 488 -8.53 -17.89 5.90
C LEU A 488 -7.57 -17.94 7.08
N HIS A 489 -7.40 -16.81 7.76
CA HIS A 489 -6.61 -16.71 8.98
C HIS A 489 -7.53 -16.34 10.13
N GLY A 490 -7.36 -16.99 11.27
CA GLY A 490 -8.14 -16.72 12.47
C GLY A 490 -7.27 -16.80 13.72
N ASP A 491 -7.37 -15.78 14.57
CA ASP A 491 -6.77 -15.73 15.90
C ASP A 491 -7.88 -15.62 16.93
N TYR A 492 -7.79 -16.37 18.02
CA TYR A 492 -8.71 -16.30 19.17
C TYR A 492 -7.92 -16.26 20.47
N PHE A 493 -8.15 -15.23 21.29
CA PHE A 493 -7.53 -15.04 22.59
C PHE A 493 -8.53 -15.42 23.69
N PHE A 494 -8.24 -16.48 24.43
CA PHE A 494 -9.06 -16.93 25.55
C PHE A 494 -8.65 -16.29 26.87
N THR A 495 -7.51 -15.61 26.91
CA THR A 495 -7.08 -14.64 27.93
C THR A 495 -6.43 -13.46 27.23
N ASP A 496 -6.18 -12.37 27.96
CA ASP A 496 -5.46 -11.21 27.40
C ASP A 496 -4.07 -11.57 26.85
N GLN A 497 -3.46 -12.64 27.36
CA GLN A 497 -2.10 -13.06 27.03
C GLN A 497 -2.04 -14.25 26.08
N PHE A 498 -2.95 -15.22 26.21
CA PHE A 498 -2.88 -16.49 25.50
C PHE A 498 -4.03 -16.66 24.51
N GLY A 499 -3.67 -17.10 23.34
CA GLY A 499 -4.61 -17.42 22.27
C GLY A 499 -4.15 -18.59 21.43
N VAL A 500 -5.00 -18.93 20.47
CA VAL A 500 -4.73 -19.91 19.42
C VAL A 500 -4.94 -19.27 18.08
N PHE A 501 -4.26 -19.80 17.06
CA PHE A 501 -4.46 -19.36 15.70
C PHE A 501 -4.69 -20.55 14.76
N THR A 502 -5.31 -20.26 13.64
CA THR A 502 -5.43 -21.16 12.50
C THR A 502 -5.18 -20.41 11.21
N GLU A 503 -4.50 -21.05 10.27
CA GLU A 503 -4.32 -20.58 8.91
C GLU A 503 -4.68 -21.70 7.95
N ILE A 504 -5.66 -21.45 7.10
CA ILE A 504 -6.12 -22.36 6.05
C ILE A 504 -5.81 -21.67 4.72
N ASN A 505 -4.87 -22.22 3.97
CA ASN A 505 -4.41 -21.62 2.73
C ASN A 505 -4.83 -22.47 1.53
N ASN A 506 -4.97 -21.79 0.38
CA ASN A 506 -5.43 -22.38 -0.86
C ASN A 506 -6.70 -23.22 -0.66
N ILE A 507 -7.76 -22.61 -0.10
CA ILE A 507 -9.05 -23.26 0.19
C ILE A 507 -9.65 -23.85 -1.10
N ALA A 508 -9.39 -23.24 -2.26
CA ALA A 508 -9.83 -23.74 -3.56
C ALA A 508 -9.14 -25.06 -3.97
N GLY A 509 -8.05 -25.43 -3.29
CA GLY A 509 -7.31 -26.68 -3.52
C GLY A 509 -6.61 -26.78 -4.86
N ASN A 510 -6.37 -25.67 -5.52
CA ASN A 510 -5.78 -25.61 -6.86
C ASN A 510 -4.26 -25.71 -6.80
N ASN A 511 -3.66 -26.66 -7.54
CA ASN A 511 -2.23 -26.74 -7.79
C ASN A 511 -1.90 -25.90 -9.04
N ARG A 512 -1.97 -24.58 -8.92
CA ARG A 512 -1.68 -23.66 -10.03
C ARG A 512 -0.20 -23.34 -10.08
N GLU A 513 0.28 -23.06 -11.28
CA GLU A 513 1.66 -22.71 -11.53
C GLU A 513 1.79 -21.19 -11.65
N ARG A 514 2.71 -20.59 -10.90
CA ARG A 514 3.17 -19.21 -11.12
C ARG A 514 4.33 -19.20 -12.12
N TRP A 515 5.13 -20.23 -12.08
CA TRP A 515 6.23 -20.54 -12.97
C TRP A 515 5.96 -21.90 -13.58
N VAL A 516 6.13 -22.03 -14.88
CA VAL A 516 5.88 -23.31 -15.58
C VAL A 516 6.71 -24.44 -14.94
N ASN A 517 6.11 -25.61 -14.73
CA ASN A 517 6.64 -26.76 -14.00
C ASN A 517 6.78 -26.59 -12.48
N TYR A 518 6.33 -25.46 -11.90
CA TYR A 518 6.39 -25.21 -10.47
C TYR A 518 4.98 -25.02 -9.88
N PRO A 519 4.22 -26.11 -9.71
CA PRO A 519 2.89 -26.01 -9.10
C PRO A 519 2.98 -25.50 -7.67
N SER A 520 2.06 -24.60 -7.31
CA SER A 520 1.94 -24.07 -5.96
C SER A 520 1.54 -25.17 -4.97
N PHE A 521 1.74 -24.92 -3.68
CA PHE A 521 1.19 -25.78 -2.63
C PHE A 521 -0.34 -25.82 -2.76
N GLY A 522 -0.92 -27.02 -2.81
CA GLY A 522 -2.37 -27.22 -2.75
C GLY A 522 -2.95 -26.80 -1.39
N PHE A 523 -4.18 -27.23 -1.11
CA PHE A 523 -4.79 -26.98 0.19
C PHE A 523 -3.86 -27.34 1.34
N ASN A 524 -3.66 -26.38 2.25
CA ASN A 524 -2.85 -26.56 3.43
C ASN A 524 -3.46 -25.84 4.63
N ALA A 525 -3.23 -26.39 5.81
CA ALA A 525 -3.75 -25.83 7.04
C ALA A 525 -2.74 -26.02 8.18
N LYS A 526 -2.58 -24.99 8.99
CA LYS A 526 -1.76 -25.02 10.21
C LYS A 526 -2.48 -24.30 11.33
N GLY A 527 -2.14 -24.66 12.55
CA GLY A 527 -2.65 -24.03 13.76
C GLY A 527 -1.60 -24.07 14.86
N GLY A 528 -1.82 -23.29 15.88
CA GLY A 528 -0.85 -23.16 16.94
C GLY A 528 -1.29 -22.25 18.05
N VAL A 529 -0.33 -21.83 18.85
CA VAL A 529 -0.51 -20.97 20.01
C VAL A 529 0.04 -19.58 19.78
N ILE A 530 -0.60 -18.59 20.39
CA ILE A 530 -0.16 -17.20 20.42
C ILE A 530 -0.02 -16.80 21.87
N PHE A 531 1.08 -16.10 22.16
CA PHE A 531 1.30 -15.42 23.40
C PHE A 531 1.54 -13.94 23.13
N ARG A 532 0.87 -13.05 23.88
CA ARG A 532 1.09 -11.60 23.84
C ARG A 532 1.15 -11.04 25.24
N LEU A 533 1.97 -10.02 25.45
CA LEU A 533 1.99 -9.24 26.69
C LEU A 533 1.33 -7.89 26.43
N SER A 534 0.42 -7.48 27.30
CA SER A 534 -0.08 -6.10 27.38
C SER A 534 0.75 -5.32 28.39
N GLU A 535 1.04 -4.05 28.12
CA GLU A 535 1.52 -3.12 29.15
C GLU A 535 0.40 -2.75 30.13
#